data_e2781e1020d31a130cf1308fbc1e6758
#
_entry.id   e2781e1020d31a130cf1308fbc1e6758
#
_cell.length_a   1.000
_cell.length_b   1.000
_cell.length_c   1.000
_cell.angle_alpha   90.00
_cell.angle_beta   90.00
_cell.angle_gamma   90.00
#
_symmetry.space_group_name_H-M   'P 1'
#
loop_
_entity.id
_entity.type
_entity.pdbx_description
1 polymer ?
#
loop_
_entity_poly.entity_id
_entity_poly.type
_entity_poly.pdbx_seq_one_letter_code
_entity_poly.pdbx_strand_id
1 'polypeptide(L)'
;MTIYLRRRASFSAGYSQPPPGEPGGGHNFLCELAVGGQIDPNTGMVVNIKDVDAVLKTRALAPLDGKTLDRDIPCFRDVPPTLENIARFLWAECAPALAVQSLLHRLTLWATPLWWVALARVSPPSPLAQDPEGTPMLSVTRAYEFAASHRLHSPQLSEADNLKLFGKCNWPNGHGHNYEVEVTLGGEPHPHTGQIVSLEALDSLVDEEVLQPFDHRHLNADVPDFARLAPTSENLTRLIWDKLARRIGEGALGTARLTKVVVRETARNFFEYTGE
;
A
#
# COMPACT_ATOMS: atom_id res chain seq x y z
N MET A 1 -25.42 1.46 -7.60
CA MET A 1 -24.41 2.23 -6.83
C MET A 1 -23.91 1.34 -5.70
N THR A 2 -22.61 1.05 -5.64
CA THR A 2 -22.02 0.17 -4.61
C THR A 2 -21.51 1.02 -3.46
N ILE A 3 -21.84 0.63 -2.23
CA ILE A 3 -21.33 1.25 -1.01
C ILE A 3 -20.42 0.24 -0.32
N TYR A 4 -19.32 0.74 0.25
CA TYR A 4 -18.35 -0.05 0.99
C TYR A 4 -18.40 0.28 2.48
N LEU A 5 -18.61 -0.76 3.29
CA LEU A 5 -18.40 -0.73 4.73
C LEU A 5 -16.99 -1.20 5.05
N ARG A 6 -16.25 -0.44 5.87
CA ARG A 6 -14.93 -0.85 6.38
C ARG A 6 -14.98 -1.09 7.88
N ARG A 7 -14.44 -2.23 8.30
CA ARG A 7 -14.33 -2.59 9.73
C ARG A 7 -12.92 -3.01 10.05
N ARG A 8 -12.41 -2.53 11.17
CA ARG A 8 -11.05 -2.81 11.66
C ARG A 8 -11.08 -3.54 12.97
N ALA A 9 -10.13 -4.44 13.16
CA ALA A 9 -9.85 -5.08 14.43
C ALA A 9 -8.38 -5.46 14.52
N SER A 10 -7.84 -5.51 15.73
CA SER A 10 -6.44 -5.85 15.97
C SER A 10 -6.33 -7.20 16.66
N PHE A 11 -5.24 -7.90 16.38
CA PHE A 11 -4.82 -9.11 17.06
C PHE A 11 -3.30 -9.14 17.23
N SER A 12 -2.80 -9.92 18.18
CA SER A 12 -1.36 -10.10 18.41
C SER A 12 -0.99 -11.55 18.10
N ALA A 13 0.03 -11.75 17.28
CA ALA A 13 0.54 -13.09 16.99
C ALA A 13 2.07 -13.07 16.86
N GLY A 14 2.70 -14.21 17.17
CA GLY A 14 4.14 -14.35 17.11
C GLY A 14 4.60 -15.44 16.17
N TYR A 15 5.91 -15.57 16.05
CA TYR A 15 6.60 -16.62 15.30
C TYR A 15 7.62 -17.32 16.20
N SER A 16 7.79 -18.63 16.05
CA SER A 16 8.96 -19.31 16.64
C SER A 16 10.21 -19.05 15.81
N GLN A 17 10.02 -18.90 14.48
CA GLN A 17 11.05 -18.47 13.55
C GLN A 17 10.45 -17.38 12.65
N PRO A 18 10.98 -16.14 12.70
CA PRO A 18 10.46 -15.08 11.85
C PRO A 18 10.70 -15.40 10.37
N PRO A 19 9.77 -14.97 9.47
CA PRO A 19 10.02 -15.03 8.04
C PRO A 19 11.30 -14.27 7.65
N PRO A 20 11.97 -14.66 6.55
CA PRO A 20 13.20 -14.01 6.10
C PRO A 20 13.04 -12.49 5.94
N GLY A 21 13.94 -11.71 6.55
CA GLY A 21 13.93 -10.24 6.48
C GLY A 21 12.86 -9.56 7.32
N GLU A 22 12.03 -10.30 8.06
CA GLU A 22 11.08 -9.72 9.00
C GLU A 22 11.69 -9.56 10.40
N PRO A 23 11.38 -8.48 11.12
CA PRO A 23 11.80 -8.34 12.51
C PRO A 23 11.19 -9.45 13.34
N GLY A 24 12.00 -10.06 14.20
CA GLY A 24 11.61 -11.23 14.98
C GLY A 24 10.53 -10.99 16.03
N GLY A 25 9.93 -12.07 16.50
CA GLY A 25 9.05 -12.10 17.66
C GLY A 25 7.55 -12.02 17.38
N GLY A 26 7.11 -11.31 16.36
CA GLY A 26 5.70 -11.13 16.03
C GLY A 26 5.25 -9.67 16.07
N HIS A 27 3.97 -9.45 15.80
CA HIS A 27 3.38 -8.13 15.63
C HIS A 27 2.02 -8.00 16.32
N ASN A 28 1.63 -6.74 16.58
CA ASN A 28 0.26 -6.34 16.80
C ASN A 28 -0.34 -5.98 15.43
N PHE A 29 -1.00 -6.94 14.82
CA PHE A 29 -1.59 -6.76 13.50
C PHE A 29 -2.87 -5.94 13.57
N LEU A 30 -3.09 -5.08 12.55
CA LEU A 30 -4.37 -4.44 12.31
C LEU A 30 -4.97 -5.02 11.03
N CYS A 31 -6.17 -5.62 11.14
CA CYS A 31 -6.91 -6.16 10.01
C CYS A 31 -8.10 -5.25 9.67
N GLU A 32 -8.26 -4.90 8.41
CA GLU A 32 -9.44 -4.20 7.88
C GLU A 32 -10.13 -5.07 6.82
N LEU A 33 -11.43 -5.26 6.97
CA LEU A 33 -12.30 -5.80 5.92
C LEU A 33 -13.11 -4.66 5.29
N ALA A 34 -13.07 -4.57 3.96
CA ALA A 34 -13.94 -3.69 3.17
C ALA A 34 -14.95 -4.56 2.44
N VAL A 35 -16.21 -4.44 2.83
CA VAL A 35 -17.33 -5.21 2.30
C VAL A 35 -18.19 -4.31 1.44
N GLY A 36 -18.47 -4.71 0.20
CA GLY A 36 -19.23 -3.94 -0.77
C GLY A 36 -20.55 -4.57 -1.13
N GLY A 37 -21.56 -3.74 -1.45
CA GLY A 37 -22.86 -4.21 -1.91
C GLY A 37 -23.83 -3.09 -2.26
N GLN A 38 -25.03 -3.50 -2.67
CA GLN A 38 -26.17 -2.59 -2.86
C GLN A 38 -26.88 -2.39 -1.53
N ILE A 39 -27.53 -1.24 -1.36
CA ILE A 39 -28.40 -1.00 -0.20
C ILE A 39 -29.67 -1.85 -0.37
N ASP A 40 -29.97 -2.68 0.61
CA ASP A 40 -31.25 -3.36 0.70
C ASP A 40 -32.35 -2.32 1.02
N PRO A 41 -33.38 -2.18 0.16
CA PRO A 41 -34.41 -1.16 0.34
C PRO A 41 -35.27 -1.35 1.60
N ASN A 42 -35.32 -2.56 2.16
CA ASN A 42 -36.13 -2.84 3.35
C ASN A 42 -35.38 -2.50 4.64
N THR A 43 -34.07 -2.69 4.65
CA THR A 43 -33.23 -2.48 5.85
C THR A 43 -32.43 -1.20 5.80
N GLY A 44 -32.21 -0.63 4.60
CA GLY A 44 -31.34 0.54 4.39
C GLY A 44 -29.86 0.21 4.58
N MET A 45 -29.46 -1.07 4.64
CA MET A 45 -28.10 -1.50 4.88
C MET A 45 -27.53 -2.25 3.67
N VAL A 46 -26.21 -2.18 3.48
CA VAL A 46 -25.47 -3.08 2.60
C VAL A 46 -25.29 -4.43 3.28
N VAL A 47 -24.94 -4.40 4.55
CA VAL A 47 -24.74 -5.55 5.43
C VAL A 47 -24.87 -5.09 6.88
N ASN A 48 -25.33 -5.95 7.76
CA ASN A 48 -25.36 -5.63 9.18
C ASN A 48 -23.93 -5.59 9.73
N ILE A 49 -23.56 -4.48 10.36
CA ILE A 49 -22.23 -4.31 10.99
C ILE A 49 -21.92 -5.42 12.00
N LYS A 50 -22.93 -5.91 12.73
CA LYS A 50 -22.76 -7.00 13.70
C LYS A 50 -22.31 -8.30 13.05
N ASP A 51 -22.75 -8.58 11.81
CA ASP A 51 -22.36 -9.78 11.08
C ASP A 51 -20.91 -9.66 10.62
N VAL A 52 -20.48 -8.48 10.15
CA VAL A 52 -19.08 -8.23 9.83
C VAL A 52 -18.18 -8.31 11.08
N ASP A 53 -18.64 -7.78 12.21
CA ASP A 53 -17.93 -7.89 13.50
C ASP A 53 -17.83 -9.35 13.96
N ALA A 54 -18.87 -10.14 13.77
CA ALA A 54 -18.86 -11.56 14.10
C ALA A 54 -17.84 -12.32 13.24
N VAL A 55 -17.80 -12.06 11.93
CA VAL A 55 -16.80 -12.65 11.02
C VAL A 55 -15.39 -12.23 11.43
N LEU A 56 -15.12 -10.94 11.62
CA LEU A 56 -13.82 -10.45 12.11
C LEU A 56 -13.41 -11.20 13.38
N LYS A 57 -14.27 -11.24 14.39
CA LYS A 57 -13.98 -11.87 15.67
C LYS A 57 -13.73 -13.37 15.56
N THR A 58 -14.59 -14.10 14.86
CA THR A 58 -14.58 -15.57 14.89
C THR A 58 -13.70 -16.19 13.80
N ARG A 59 -13.53 -15.52 12.64
CA ARG A 59 -12.79 -16.03 11.48
C ARG A 59 -11.42 -15.39 11.32
N ALA A 60 -11.26 -14.11 11.67
CA ALA A 60 -9.97 -13.44 11.54
C ALA A 60 -9.17 -13.46 12.85
N LEU A 61 -9.75 -12.97 13.96
CA LEU A 61 -9.00 -12.78 15.20
C LEU A 61 -8.84 -14.09 15.99
N ALA A 62 -9.93 -14.75 16.33
CA ALA A 62 -9.91 -15.90 17.24
C ALA A 62 -8.94 -17.03 16.82
N PRO A 63 -8.75 -17.33 15.53
CA PRO A 63 -7.77 -18.33 15.12
C PRO A 63 -6.31 -17.93 15.37
N LEU A 64 -5.99 -16.61 15.34
CA LEU A 64 -4.62 -16.10 15.28
C LEU A 64 -4.18 -15.39 16.57
N ASP A 65 -5.13 -14.78 17.31
CA ASP A 65 -4.80 -13.95 18.47
C ASP A 65 -4.13 -14.76 19.58
N GLY A 66 -2.99 -14.26 20.06
CA GLY A 66 -2.18 -14.90 21.09
C GLY A 66 -1.46 -16.17 20.63
N LYS A 67 -1.40 -16.47 19.32
CA LYS A 67 -0.78 -17.69 18.77
C LYS A 67 0.67 -17.46 18.33
N THR A 68 1.44 -18.57 18.35
CA THR A 68 2.70 -18.68 17.62
C THR A 68 2.37 -19.34 16.28
N LEU A 69 2.34 -18.54 15.20
CA LEU A 69 1.69 -18.90 13.95
C LEU A 69 2.25 -20.17 13.31
N ASP A 70 3.55 -20.28 13.17
CA ASP A 70 4.24 -21.43 12.57
C ASP A 70 4.13 -22.71 13.39
N ARG A 71 3.75 -22.64 14.67
CA ARG A 71 3.57 -23.78 15.55
C ARG A 71 2.10 -24.15 15.75
N ASP A 72 1.27 -23.13 16.02
CA ASP A 72 -0.09 -23.33 16.50
C ASP A 72 -1.13 -23.42 15.38
N ILE A 73 -0.80 -22.89 14.17
CA ILE A 73 -1.70 -22.87 13.02
C ILE A 73 -1.23 -23.89 11.98
N PRO A 74 -2.03 -24.93 11.67
CA PRO A 74 -1.59 -26.05 10.83
C PRO A 74 -1.06 -25.64 9.46
N CYS A 75 -1.70 -24.68 8.76
CA CYS A 75 -1.28 -24.25 7.43
C CYS A 75 0.05 -23.53 7.42
N PHE A 76 0.51 -22.96 8.55
CA PHE A 76 1.78 -22.25 8.63
C PHE A 76 2.96 -23.15 9.08
N ARG A 77 2.75 -24.45 9.24
CA ARG A 77 3.85 -25.39 9.51
C ARG A 77 4.74 -25.64 8.30
N ASP A 78 4.13 -25.62 7.11
CA ASP A 78 4.80 -25.88 5.84
C ASP A 78 4.92 -24.62 4.98
N VAL A 79 4.21 -23.55 5.33
CA VAL A 79 4.21 -22.28 4.62
C VAL A 79 4.63 -21.17 5.58
N PRO A 80 5.63 -20.36 5.26
CA PRO A 80 6.07 -19.27 6.14
C PRO A 80 4.90 -18.32 6.46
N PRO A 81 4.68 -17.94 7.73
CA PRO A 81 3.62 -17.01 8.13
C PRO A 81 3.98 -15.55 7.84
N THR A 82 4.33 -15.26 6.57
CA THR A 82 4.54 -13.90 6.09
C THR A 82 3.25 -13.09 6.12
N LEU A 83 3.36 -11.78 6.04
CA LEU A 83 2.20 -10.90 6.03
C LEU A 83 1.25 -11.24 4.85
N GLU A 84 1.82 -11.61 3.69
CA GLU A 84 1.10 -12.06 2.50
C GLU A 84 0.31 -13.35 2.76
N ASN A 85 0.96 -14.36 3.36
CA ASN A 85 0.32 -15.64 3.62
C ASN A 85 -0.72 -15.54 4.73
N ILE A 86 -0.48 -14.71 5.75
CA ILE A 86 -1.49 -14.41 6.78
C ILE A 86 -2.71 -13.72 6.14
N ALA A 87 -2.50 -12.75 5.26
CA ALA A 87 -3.60 -12.08 4.57
C ALA A 87 -4.40 -13.04 3.68
N ARG A 88 -3.75 -13.97 2.99
CA ARG A 88 -4.41 -15.04 2.22
C ARG A 88 -5.25 -15.97 3.10
N PHE A 89 -4.69 -16.38 4.23
CA PHE A 89 -5.42 -17.18 5.22
C PHE A 89 -6.68 -16.44 5.69
N LEU A 90 -6.52 -15.18 6.09
CA LEU A 90 -7.65 -14.35 6.54
C LEU A 90 -8.71 -14.16 5.46
N TRP A 91 -8.28 -13.96 4.21
CA TRP A 91 -9.19 -13.86 3.07
C TRP A 91 -10.00 -15.15 2.89
N ALA A 92 -9.33 -16.30 2.90
CA ALA A 92 -9.97 -17.60 2.74
C ALA A 92 -10.98 -17.90 3.84
N GLU A 93 -10.73 -17.46 5.08
CA GLU A 93 -11.63 -17.62 6.20
C GLU A 93 -12.82 -16.62 6.18
N CYS A 94 -12.59 -15.38 5.78
CA CYS A 94 -13.59 -14.32 5.88
C CYS A 94 -14.49 -14.21 4.64
N ALA A 95 -13.96 -14.42 3.42
CA ALA A 95 -14.72 -14.18 2.19
C ALA A 95 -15.95 -15.09 2.05
N PRO A 96 -15.88 -16.42 2.31
CA PRO A 96 -17.05 -17.28 2.25
C PRO A 96 -18.11 -16.92 3.29
N ALA A 97 -17.68 -16.49 4.48
CA ALA A 97 -18.61 -16.15 5.57
C ALA A 97 -19.39 -14.84 5.28
N LEU A 98 -18.85 -13.97 4.44
CA LEU A 98 -19.48 -12.71 4.02
C LEU A 98 -20.30 -12.84 2.73
N ALA A 99 -20.10 -13.88 1.93
CA ALA A 99 -20.68 -14.03 0.60
C ALA A 99 -22.20 -14.12 0.57
N VAL A 100 -22.86 -14.41 1.71
CA VAL A 100 -24.31 -14.58 1.79
C VAL A 100 -25.07 -13.25 1.67
N GLN A 101 -24.51 -12.15 2.15
CA GLN A 101 -25.19 -10.83 2.20
C GLN A 101 -24.47 -9.75 1.42
N SER A 102 -23.16 -9.94 1.18
CA SER A 102 -22.29 -8.92 0.61
C SER A 102 -20.99 -9.56 0.12
N LEU A 103 -20.17 -8.80 -0.59
CA LEU A 103 -18.92 -9.30 -1.13
C LEU A 103 -17.74 -8.66 -0.38
N LEU A 104 -16.82 -9.50 0.13
CA LEU A 104 -15.53 -9.01 0.60
C LEU A 104 -14.76 -8.46 -0.62
N HIS A 105 -14.62 -7.14 -0.66
CA HIS A 105 -13.95 -6.44 -1.76
C HIS A 105 -12.46 -6.27 -1.50
N ARG A 106 -12.08 -5.96 -0.25
CA ARG A 106 -10.69 -5.76 0.15
C ARG A 106 -10.45 -6.23 1.58
N LEU A 107 -9.33 -6.88 1.79
CA LEU A 107 -8.74 -7.14 3.10
C LEU A 107 -7.39 -6.43 3.13
N THR A 108 -7.13 -5.65 4.18
CA THR A 108 -5.82 -5.04 4.41
C THR A 108 -5.30 -5.48 5.78
N LEU A 109 -4.05 -5.90 5.82
CA LEU A 109 -3.36 -6.35 7.03
C LEU A 109 -2.08 -5.53 7.22
N TRP A 110 -2.03 -4.77 8.30
CA TRP A 110 -0.85 -3.98 8.70
C TRP A 110 -0.06 -4.74 9.76
N ALA A 111 1.24 -4.88 9.57
CA ALA A 111 2.18 -5.25 10.62
C ALA A 111 2.65 -4.00 11.37
N THR A 112 2.85 -2.89 10.66
CA THR A 112 3.16 -1.56 11.21
C THR A 112 2.41 -0.49 10.41
N PRO A 113 2.35 0.77 10.88
CA PRO A 113 1.81 1.87 10.06
C PRO A 113 2.52 2.08 8.72
N LEU A 114 3.80 1.65 8.62
CA LEU A 114 4.64 1.82 7.44
C LEU A 114 4.74 0.56 6.57
N TRP A 115 4.07 -0.53 6.93
CA TRP A 115 4.15 -1.79 6.20
C TRP A 115 2.85 -2.58 6.29
N TRP A 116 2.24 -2.84 5.14
CA TRP A 116 1.01 -3.61 5.04
C TRP A 116 0.89 -4.36 3.72
N VAL A 117 0.00 -5.34 3.70
CA VAL A 117 -0.45 -6.03 2.49
C VAL A 117 -1.94 -5.83 2.29
N ALA A 118 -2.38 -5.94 1.05
CA ALA A 118 -3.79 -5.95 0.71
C ALA A 118 -4.11 -7.02 -0.32
N LEU A 119 -5.21 -7.71 -0.09
CA LEU A 119 -5.92 -8.51 -1.08
C LEU A 119 -7.14 -7.71 -1.52
N ALA A 120 -7.25 -7.42 -2.80
CA ALA A 120 -8.37 -6.64 -3.32
C ALA A 120 -8.88 -7.24 -4.64
N ARG A 121 -10.21 -7.27 -4.80
CA ARG A 121 -10.83 -7.56 -6.09
C ARG A 121 -10.61 -6.36 -7.01
N VAL A 122 -10.20 -6.63 -8.24
CA VAL A 122 -10.08 -5.60 -9.27
C VAL A 122 -11.48 -5.23 -9.74
N SER A 123 -11.85 -3.96 -9.63
CA SER A 123 -13.14 -3.45 -10.14
C SER A 123 -12.88 -2.50 -11.32
N PRO A 124 -13.69 -2.57 -12.40
CA PRO A 124 -14.76 -3.53 -12.61
C PRO A 124 -14.22 -4.88 -13.10
N PRO A 125 -14.90 -6.01 -12.85
CA PRO A 125 -14.57 -7.23 -13.52
C PRO A 125 -14.73 -6.98 -15.03
N SER A 126 -13.68 -7.28 -15.80
CA SER A 126 -13.80 -7.22 -17.27
C SER A 126 -14.99 -8.06 -17.69
N PRO A 127 -15.87 -7.60 -18.61
CA PRO A 127 -16.94 -8.41 -19.16
C PRO A 127 -16.45 -9.69 -19.83
N LEU A 128 -15.14 -9.77 -20.09
CA LEU A 128 -14.44 -10.93 -20.67
C LEU A 128 -13.74 -11.79 -19.60
N ALA A 129 -13.79 -11.42 -18.32
CA ALA A 129 -13.21 -12.25 -17.28
C ALA A 129 -14.06 -13.51 -17.07
N GLN A 130 -13.39 -14.67 -17.14
CA GLN A 130 -14.01 -15.97 -16.82
C GLN A 130 -14.38 -16.10 -15.32
N ASP A 131 -13.99 -15.13 -14.50
CA ASP A 131 -14.27 -15.05 -13.07
C ASP A 131 -15.06 -13.75 -12.79
N PRO A 132 -16.42 -13.82 -12.72
CA PRO A 132 -17.27 -12.67 -12.48
C PRO A 132 -17.07 -12.05 -11.09
N GLU A 133 -16.49 -12.77 -10.14
CA GLU A 133 -16.17 -12.26 -8.81
C GLU A 133 -14.75 -11.66 -8.73
N GLY A 134 -13.90 -11.95 -9.72
CA GLY A 134 -12.49 -11.54 -9.81
C GLY A 134 -11.62 -12.19 -8.73
N THR A 135 -10.56 -12.86 -9.14
CA THR A 135 -9.54 -13.34 -8.19
C THR A 135 -8.89 -12.13 -7.50
N PRO A 136 -8.83 -12.09 -6.16
CA PRO A 136 -8.22 -10.97 -5.48
C PRO A 136 -6.73 -10.87 -5.79
N MET A 137 -6.28 -9.68 -6.14
CA MET A 137 -4.86 -9.39 -6.33
C MET A 137 -4.20 -9.05 -5.01
N LEU A 138 -3.05 -9.67 -4.77
CA LEU A 138 -2.23 -9.41 -3.59
C LEU A 138 -1.23 -8.31 -3.91
N SER A 139 -1.08 -7.38 -2.98
CA SER A 139 -0.08 -6.32 -3.03
C SER A 139 0.56 -6.10 -1.68
N VAL A 140 1.83 -5.72 -1.67
CA VAL A 140 2.57 -5.24 -0.50
C VAL A 140 2.85 -3.76 -0.66
N THR A 141 2.68 -3.00 0.40
CA THR A 141 3.02 -1.57 0.44
C THR A 141 3.96 -1.29 1.59
N ARG A 142 4.98 -0.48 1.29
CA ARG A 142 5.90 0.05 2.28
C ARG A 142 5.97 1.56 2.15
N ALA A 143 5.94 2.26 3.29
CA ALA A 143 6.02 3.70 3.36
C ALA A 143 7.39 4.13 3.88
N TYR A 144 7.90 5.23 3.32
CA TYR A 144 9.19 5.84 3.61
C TYR A 144 9.00 7.33 3.81
N GLU A 145 9.91 7.96 4.53
CA GLU A 145 9.89 9.40 4.78
C GLU A 145 11.20 10.04 4.34
N PHE A 146 11.13 11.24 3.78
CA PHE A 146 12.29 12.10 3.53
C PHE A 146 11.91 13.57 3.66
N ALA A 147 12.88 14.41 4.00
CA ALA A 147 12.72 15.86 4.07
C ALA A 147 13.36 16.53 2.84
N ALA A 148 12.61 17.39 2.16
CA ALA A 148 13.16 18.16 1.05
C ALA A 148 12.53 19.56 0.97
N SER A 149 13.25 20.50 0.36
CA SER A 149 12.75 21.84 0.09
C SER A 149 12.58 22.05 -1.41
N HIS A 150 11.65 22.92 -1.79
CA HIS A 150 11.41 23.30 -3.17
C HIS A 150 10.88 24.73 -3.30
N ARG A 151 11.03 25.28 -4.50
CA ARG A 151 10.34 26.48 -4.97
C ARG A 151 9.45 26.08 -6.15
N LEU A 152 8.15 26.35 -6.07
CA LEU A 152 7.28 26.17 -7.23
C LEU A 152 7.47 27.36 -8.18
N HIS A 153 8.22 27.11 -9.26
CA HIS A 153 8.55 28.09 -10.29
C HIS A 153 8.66 27.40 -11.64
N SER A 154 7.91 27.88 -12.61
CA SER A 154 8.00 27.40 -13.99
C SER A 154 8.89 28.36 -14.80
N PRO A 155 9.97 27.88 -15.42
CA PRO A 155 10.82 28.71 -16.29
C PRO A 155 10.11 29.16 -17.58
N GLN A 156 8.93 28.59 -17.87
CA GLN A 156 8.12 28.91 -19.04
C GLN A 156 7.14 30.07 -18.79
N LEU A 157 7.01 30.53 -17.54
CA LEU A 157 6.12 31.61 -17.14
C LEU A 157 6.93 32.86 -16.76
N SER A 158 6.31 34.04 -16.91
CA SER A 158 6.88 35.26 -16.36
C SER A 158 6.93 35.23 -14.83
N GLU A 159 7.77 36.06 -14.20
CA GLU A 159 7.80 36.16 -12.72
C GLU A 159 6.44 36.55 -12.14
N ALA A 160 5.70 37.45 -12.81
CA ALA A 160 4.37 37.85 -12.39
C ALA A 160 3.36 36.70 -12.47
N ASP A 161 3.41 35.90 -13.53
CA ASP A 161 2.52 34.73 -13.68
C ASP A 161 2.89 33.64 -12.71
N ASN A 162 4.17 33.39 -12.46
CA ASN A 162 4.63 32.47 -11.44
C ASN A 162 4.12 32.87 -10.05
N LEU A 163 4.25 34.14 -9.68
CA LEU A 163 3.76 34.63 -8.39
C LEU A 163 2.24 34.52 -8.29
N LYS A 164 1.51 34.83 -9.37
CA LYS A 164 0.06 34.72 -9.43
C LYS A 164 -0.43 33.26 -9.30
N LEU A 165 0.28 32.32 -9.97
CA LEU A 165 -0.09 30.92 -10.01
C LEU A 165 0.25 30.20 -8.71
N PHE A 166 1.49 30.33 -8.24
CA PHE A 166 2.01 29.55 -7.11
C PHE A 166 1.96 30.29 -5.77
N GLY A 167 1.72 31.61 -5.79
CA GLY A 167 1.60 32.40 -4.58
C GLY A 167 2.81 32.24 -3.64
N LYS A 168 2.56 31.83 -2.39
CA LYS A 168 3.59 31.61 -1.37
C LYS A 168 4.58 30.50 -1.73
N CYS A 169 4.17 29.52 -2.53
CA CYS A 169 5.06 28.45 -2.96
C CYS A 169 6.12 28.90 -3.98
N ASN A 170 5.97 30.11 -4.57
CA ASN A 170 6.98 30.72 -5.43
C ASN A 170 8.03 31.54 -4.65
N TRP A 171 8.06 31.50 -3.34
CA TRP A 171 9.03 32.24 -2.55
C TRP A 171 10.47 31.92 -3.00
N PRO A 172 11.35 32.94 -3.22
CA PRO A 172 12.68 32.71 -3.80
C PRO A 172 13.56 31.70 -3.05
N ASN A 173 13.43 31.65 -1.72
CA ASN A 173 14.19 30.73 -0.88
C ASN A 173 13.55 29.34 -0.76
N GLY A 174 12.41 29.12 -1.42
CA GLY A 174 11.65 27.88 -1.30
C GLY A 174 10.99 27.68 0.08
N HIS A 175 10.47 26.49 0.28
CA HIS A 175 9.94 25.99 1.53
C HIS A 175 10.12 24.47 1.57
N GLY A 176 10.01 23.85 2.75
CA GLY A 176 10.28 22.43 2.93
C GLY A 176 9.09 21.66 3.43
N HIS A 177 9.12 20.35 3.17
CA HIS A 177 8.15 19.37 3.62
C HIS A 177 8.84 18.12 4.12
N ASN A 178 8.17 17.40 5.04
CA ASN A 178 8.44 16.00 5.32
C ASN A 178 7.51 15.19 4.41
N TYR A 179 8.08 14.66 3.34
CA TYR A 179 7.35 13.82 2.39
C TYR A 179 7.24 12.39 2.93
N GLU A 180 6.07 11.78 2.76
CA GLU A 180 5.88 10.34 2.91
C GLU A 180 5.67 9.74 1.51
N VAL A 181 6.38 8.62 1.22
CA VAL A 181 6.26 7.91 -0.06
C VAL A 181 5.80 6.49 0.21
N GLU A 182 4.63 6.12 -0.32
CA GLU A 182 4.15 4.74 -0.32
C GLU A 182 4.52 4.09 -1.66
N VAL A 183 5.25 2.97 -1.60
CA VAL A 183 5.57 2.14 -2.75
C VAL A 183 4.79 0.84 -2.66
N THR A 184 3.92 0.59 -3.64
CA THR A 184 3.07 -0.61 -3.69
C THR A 184 3.52 -1.52 -4.82
N LEU A 185 3.82 -2.76 -4.48
CA LEU A 185 4.17 -3.82 -5.41
C LEU A 185 3.09 -4.89 -5.43
N GLY A 186 2.75 -5.39 -6.61
CA GLY A 186 1.86 -6.52 -6.81
C GLY A 186 2.62 -7.74 -7.32
N GLY A 187 2.13 -8.92 -7.01
CA GLY A 187 2.71 -10.17 -7.48
C GLY A 187 2.22 -11.39 -6.70
N GLU A 188 2.69 -12.56 -7.14
CA GLU A 188 2.50 -13.80 -6.42
C GLU A 188 3.66 -13.99 -5.45
N PRO A 189 3.38 -14.38 -4.19
CA PRO A 189 4.43 -14.71 -3.23
C PRO A 189 5.28 -15.88 -3.73
N HIS A 190 6.58 -15.76 -3.56
CA HIS A 190 7.51 -16.83 -3.89
C HIS A 190 7.21 -18.08 -3.04
N PRO A 191 7.12 -19.28 -3.61
CA PRO A 191 6.68 -20.48 -2.88
C PRO A 191 7.48 -20.82 -1.62
N HIS A 192 8.80 -20.54 -1.61
CA HIS A 192 9.65 -20.88 -0.46
C HIS A 192 9.74 -19.76 0.58
N THR A 193 9.73 -18.49 0.15
CA THR A 193 9.83 -17.36 1.10
C THR A 193 8.49 -16.87 1.58
N GLY A 194 7.42 -17.11 0.81
CA GLY A 194 6.08 -16.60 1.09
C GLY A 194 5.91 -15.10 0.85
N GLN A 195 6.91 -14.42 0.29
CA GLN A 195 6.94 -12.98 0.06
C GLN A 195 6.82 -12.63 -1.43
N ILE A 196 6.13 -11.53 -1.75
CA ILE A 196 6.13 -10.94 -3.10
C ILE A 196 7.52 -10.40 -3.42
N VAL A 197 8.18 -9.80 -2.43
CA VAL A 197 9.49 -9.18 -2.53
C VAL A 197 10.20 -9.26 -1.18
N SER A 198 11.53 -9.40 -1.20
CA SER A 198 12.32 -9.17 0.01
C SER A 198 12.20 -7.72 0.46
N LEU A 199 11.82 -7.48 1.71
CA LEU A 199 11.74 -6.12 2.26
C LEU A 199 13.09 -5.41 2.21
N GLU A 200 14.18 -6.13 2.48
CA GLU A 200 15.55 -5.58 2.41
C GLU A 200 15.88 -5.13 0.98
N ALA A 201 15.52 -5.92 -0.04
CA ALA A 201 15.75 -5.53 -1.44
C ALA A 201 14.91 -4.32 -1.84
N LEU A 202 13.66 -4.23 -1.38
CA LEU A 202 12.80 -3.08 -1.62
C LEU A 202 13.34 -1.83 -0.90
N ASP A 203 13.73 -1.96 0.37
CA ASP A 203 14.28 -0.87 1.17
C ASP A 203 15.57 -0.33 0.52
N SER A 204 16.47 -1.21 0.07
CA SER A 204 17.71 -0.83 -0.63
C SER A 204 17.41 -0.09 -1.95
N LEU A 205 16.45 -0.59 -2.74
CA LEU A 205 16.07 0.05 -3.99
C LEU A 205 15.49 1.46 -3.77
N VAL A 206 14.62 1.59 -2.77
CA VAL A 206 14.00 2.89 -2.46
C VAL A 206 15.05 3.85 -1.86
N ASP A 207 15.96 3.36 -1.04
CA ASP A 207 17.08 4.16 -0.54
C ASP A 207 17.91 4.72 -1.69
N GLU A 208 18.34 3.88 -2.64
CA GLU A 208 19.15 4.27 -3.79
C GLU A 208 18.44 5.26 -4.73
N GLU A 209 17.20 4.99 -5.10
CA GLU A 209 16.49 5.72 -6.15
C GLU A 209 15.66 6.91 -5.64
N VAL A 210 15.33 6.94 -4.33
CA VAL A 210 14.43 7.94 -3.75
C VAL A 210 15.09 8.67 -2.57
N LEU A 211 15.50 7.95 -1.51
CA LEU A 211 15.94 8.63 -0.29
C LEU A 211 17.27 9.36 -0.51
N GLN A 212 18.31 8.70 -1.00
CA GLN A 212 19.61 9.33 -1.25
C GLN A 212 19.56 10.53 -2.22
N PRO A 213 18.79 10.48 -3.34
CA PRO A 213 18.66 11.61 -4.25
C PRO A 213 17.86 12.80 -3.70
N PHE A 214 16.88 12.57 -2.82
CA PHE A 214 15.91 13.63 -2.45
C PHE A 214 16.02 14.09 -1.00
N ASP A 215 16.45 13.20 -0.08
CA ASP A 215 16.47 13.55 1.34
C ASP A 215 17.50 14.64 1.65
N HIS A 216 17.04 15.65 2.41
CA HIS A 216 17.80 16.84 2.78
C HIS A 216 18.33 17.64 1.55
N ARG A 217 17.58 17.63 0.43
CA ARG A 217 17.92 18.36 -0.80
C ARG A 217 16.96 19.51 -1.06
N HIS A 218 17.48 20.51 -1.79
CA HIS A 218 16.65 21.52 -2.44
C HIS A 218 16.35 21.03 -3.86
N LEU A 219 15.12 20.56 -4.11
CA LEU A 219 14.76 19.86 -5.35
C LEU A 219 15.12 20.64 -6.62
N ASN A 220 14.95 21.97 -6.64
CA ASN A 220 15.32 22.80 -7.81
C ASN A 220 16.83 22.90 -8.04
N ALA A 221 17.62 22.87 -6.96
CA ALA A 221 19.06 23.18 -7.05
C ALA A 221 19.93 21.92 -7.08
N ASP A 222 19.54 20.89 -6.29
CA ASP A 222 20.38 19.74 -6.02
C ASP A 222 19.98 18.50 -6.84
N VAL A 223 18.76 18.51 -7.42
CA VAL A 223 18.22 17.38 -8.18
C VAL A 223 18.16 17.72 -9.67
N PRO A 224 19.06 17.16 -10.50
CA PRO A 224 19.16 17.49 -11.92
C PRO A 224 17.86 17.29 -12.72
N ASP A 225 17.02 16.32 -12.32
CA ASP A 225 15.74 16.05 -12.94
C ASP A 225 14.79 17.26 -12.92
N PHE A 226 14.92 18.14 -11.93
CA PHE A 226 14.12 19.36 -11.79
C PHE A 226 14.76 20.62 -12.40
N ALA A 227 15.89 20.52 -13.11
CA ALA A 227 16.55 21.67 -13.75
C ALA A 227 15.63 22.39 -14.77
N ARG A 228 14.70 21.67 -15.40
CA ARG A 228 13.75 22.18 -16.41
C ARG A 228 12.31 21.92 -16.10
N LEU A 229 12.01 21.33 -14.95
CA LEU A 229 10.70 20.91 -14.51
C LEU A 229 10.39 21.55 -13.16
N ALA A 230 9.21 22.13 -13.00
CA ALA A 230 8.79 22.60 -11.69
C ALA A 230 8.66 21.41 -10.72
N PRO A 231 9.28 21.46 -9.53
CA PRO A 231 9.22 20.35 -8.56
C PRO A 231 7.90 20.36 -7.79
N THR A 232 6.80 20.23 -8.53
CA THR A 232 5.49 19.98 -7.94
C THR A 232 5.42 18.56 -7.45
N SER A 233 4.51 18.28 -6.53
CA SER A 233 4.35 16.92 -5.99
C SER A 233 3.87 15.93 -7.04
N GLU A 234 3.13 16.37 -8.08
CA GLU A 234 2.80 15.57 -9.26
C GLU A 234 4.05 15.11 -10.02
N ASN A 235 4.94 16.06 -10.33
CA ASN A 235 6.19 15.76 -11.03
C ASN A 235 7.13 14.92 -10.18
N LEU A 236 7.17 15.14 -8.87
CA LEU A 236 7.92 14.32 -7.93
C LEU A 236 7.40 12.88 -7.89
N THR A 237 6.07 12.71 -7.79
CA THR A 237 5.43 11.38 -7.78
C THR A 237 5.75 10.60 -9.06
N ARG A 238 5.64 11.27 -10.22
CA ARG A 238 5.96 10.67 -11.51
C ARG A 238 7.46 10.32 -11.62
N LEU A 239 8.33 11.20 -11.19
CA LEU A 239 9.79 10.96 -11.22
C LEU A 239 10.18 9.76 -10.35
N ILE A 240 9.61 9.65 -9.14
CA ILE A 240 9.81 8.50 -8.25
C ILE A 240 9.33 7.22 -8.94
N TRP A 241 8.14 7.24 -9.54
CA TRP A 241 7.62 6.12 -10.31
C TRP A 241 8.58 5.72 -11.43
N ASP A 242 9.01 6.66 -12.27
CA ASP A 242 9.86 6.39 -13.44
C ASP A 242 11.21 5.77 -13.02
N LYS A 243 11.82 6.25 -11.93
CA LYS A 243 13.05 5.70 -11.37
C LYS A 243 12.85 4.25 -10.88
N LEU A 244 11.83 4.02 -10.06
CA LEU A 244 11.53 2.69 -9.52
C LEU A 244 11.11 1.71 -10.61
N ALA A 245 10.20 2.12 -11.52
CA ALA A 245 9.70 1.27 -12.61
C ALA A 245 10.81 0.82 -13.53
N ARG A 246 11.78 1.68 -13.86
CA ARG A 246 12.95 1.34 -14.65
C ARG A 246 13.76 0.22 -14.00
N ARG A 247 14.15 0.37 -12.74
CA ARG A 247 14.97 -0.61 -12.00
C ARG A 247 14.24 -1.93 -11.79
N ILE A 248 12.94 -1.86 -11.49
CA ILE A 248 12.09 -3.05 -11.34
C ILE A 248 11.94 -3.76 -12.69
N GLY A 249 11.78 -3.03 -13.78
CA GLY A 249 11.76 -3.58 -15.15
C GLY A 249 13.07 -4.24 -15.56
N GLU A 250 14.20 -3.81 -15.02
CA GLU A 250 15.52 -4.43 -15.15
C GLU A 250 15.72 -5.67 -14.25
N GLY A 251 14.71 -6.04 -13.46
CA GLY A 251 14.71 -7.25 -12.63
C GLY A 251 15.22 -7.06 -11.20
N ALA A 252 15.37 -5.83 -10.72
CA ALA A 252 15.88 -5.54 -9.37
C ALA A 252 15.10 -6.23 -8.23
N LEU A 253 13.78 -6.45 -8.43
CA LEU A 253 12.89 -7.07 -7.45
C LEU A 253 12.23 -8.38 -7.98
N GLY A 254 12.91 -9.10 -8.85
CA GLY A 254 12.43 -10.37 -9.40
C GLY A 254 11.14 -10.22 -10.22
N THR A 255 10.07 -10.95 -9.84
CA THR A 255 8.79 -10.92 -10.56
C THR A 255 7.79 -9.91 -10.01
N ALA A 256 8.13 -9.20 -8.94
CA ALA A 256 7.30 -8.15 -8.38
C ALA A 256 7.09 -7.00 -9.38
N ARG A 257 5.91 -6.38 -9.38
CA ARG A 257 5.56 -5.29 -10.28
C ARG A 257 5.18 -4.06 -9.49
N LEU A 258 5.72 -2.90 -9.88
CA LEU A 258 5.25 -1.62 -9.33
C LEU A 258 3.80 -1.40 -9.78
N THR A 259 2.91 -1.20 -8.83
CA THR A 259 1.48 -1.00 -9.12
C THR A 259 0.99 0.37 -8.71
N LYS A 260 1.67 1.01 -7.74
CA LYS A 260 1.30 2.34 -7.28
C LYS A 260 2.45 3.01 -6.54
N VAL A 261 2.58 4.31 -6.72
CA VAL A 261 3.35 5.23 -5.88
C VAL A 261 2.40 6.30 -5.35
N VAL A 262 2.47 6.59 -4.06
CA VAL A 262 1.78 7.73 -3.43
C VAL A 262 2.83 8.62 -2.79
N VAL A 263 2.77 9.92 -3.07
CA VAL A 263 3.57 10.93 -2.38
C VAL A 263 2.64 11.81 -1.56
N ARG A 264 2.89 11.89 -0.25
CA ARG A 264 2.21 12.82 0.65
C ARG A 264 3.14 13.98 0.97
N GLU A 265 2.78 15.15 0.53
CA GLU A 265 3.49 16.40 0.80
C GLU A 265 3.10 16.97 2.16
N THR A 266 1.82 16.84 2.52
CA THR A 266 1.25 17.27 3.79
C THR A 266 0.15 16.30 4.22
N ALA A 267 -0.35 16.42 5.44
CA ALA A 267 -1.50 15.64 5.90
C ALA A 267 -2.78 15.82 5.05
N ARG A 268 -2.83 16.83 4.15
CA ARG A 268 -3.98 17.15 3.31
C ARG A 268 -3.75 16.95 1.82
N ASN A 269 -2.48 16.85 1.38
CA ASN A 269 -2.12 16.78 -0.03
C ASN A 269 -1.35 15.49 -0.27
N PHE A 270 -1.92 14.60 -1.07
CA PHE A 270 -1.27 13.38 -1.52
C PHE A 270 -1.58 13.14 -2.99
N PHE A 271 -0.61 12.58 -3.69
CA PHE A 271 -0.60 12.38 -5.12
C PHE A 271 -0.34 10.91 -5.40
N GLU A 272 -1.20 10.29 -6.18
CA GLU A 272 -1.15 8.87 -6.51
C GLU A 272 -0.89 8.70 -8.01
N TYR A 273 0.00 7.79 -8.38
CA TYR A 273 0.27 7.41 -9.76
C TYR A 273 0.38 5.89 -9.90
N THR A 274 -0.25 5.35 -10.94
CA THR A 274 -0.38 3.91 -11.22
C THR A 274 0.27 3.51 -12.54
N GLY A 275 0.99 4.43 -13.19
CA GLY A 275 1.72 4.16 -14.44
C GLY A 275 0.90 4.36 -15.72
N GLU A 276 -0.30 4.95 -15.64
CA GLU A 276 -1.18 5.24 -16.80
C GLU A 276 -1.08 6.69 -17.26
#